data_3f8069504d94e72bcff13853ad62da0c
#
_entry.id   3f8069504d94e72bcff13853ad62da0c
#
_cell.length_a   1.000
_cell.length_b   1.000
_cell.length_c   1.000
_cell.angle_alpha   90.00
_cell.angle_beta   90.00
_cell.angle_gamma   90.00
#
_symmetry.space_group_name_H-M   'P 1'
#
loop_
_entity.id
_entity.type
_entity.pdbx_description
1 polymer ?
#
loop_
_entity_poly.entity_id
_entity_poly.type
_entity_poly.pdbx_seq_one_letter_code
_entity_poly.pdbx_strand_id
1 'polypeptide(L)'
;KDGSAYGLVFDPQDENVFYFSNNDKHCIYKYDLRTKEWACWAGQEGKSGYLDGPIGQAMFNKPGQMCVDSEGNIILTDTENHCIRKITMSTGYVSTLAGKPQNSGYVNGSAEDAQFKKPLGICIDNDDVMYIGDSENRAIRRLAVE
;
A
#
# COMPACT_ATOMS: atom_id res chain seq x y z
N LYS A 1 0.80 -19.92 -11.71
CA LYS A 1 0.10 -18.70 -12.09
C LYS A 1 0.22 -17.69 -10.97
N ASP A 2 0.69 -16.52 -11.29
CA ASP A 2 1.35 -15.68 -10.31
C ASP A 2 0.45 -14.62 -9.68
N GLY A 3 -0.83 -14.87 -9.61
CA GLY A 3 -1.78 -13.96 -8.99
C GLY A 3 -2.06 -12.72 -9.83
N SER A 4 -2.80 -11.79 -9.24
CA SER A 4 -3.23 -10.58 -9.93
C SER A 4 -2.49 -9.36 -9.39
N ALA A 5 -2.01 -8.52 -10.29
CA ALA A 5 -1.49 -7.21 -9.95
C ALA A 5 -2.66 -6.24 -9.78
N TYR A 6 -2.72 -5.56 -8.65
CA TYR A 6 -3.81 -4.61 -8.37
C TYR A 6 -3.36 -3.16 -8.39
N GLY A 7 -2.10 -2.89 -8.12
CA GLY A 7 -1.57 -1.55 -8.12
C GLY A 7 -0.25 -1.50 -8.85
N LEU A 8 0.02 -0.37 -9.47
CA LEU A 8 1.25 -0.19 -10.24
C LEU A 8 1.63 1.28 -10.16
N VAL A 9 2.88 1.56 -9.73
CA VAL A 9 3.42 2.91 -9.69
C VAL A 9 4.86 2.90 -10.15
N PHE A 10 5.26 3.96 -10.84
CA PHE A 10 6.68 4.16 -11.15
C PHE A 10 7.44 4.63 -9.92
N ASP A 11 8.71 4.24 -9.85
CA ASP A 11 9.62 4.79 -8.86
C ASP A 11 9.72 6.31 -9.06
N PRO A 12 9.56 7.12 -8.01
CA PRO A 12 9.58 8.57 -8.18
C PRO A 12 10.94 9.14 -8.58
N GLN A 13 12.01 8.36 -8.48
CA GLN A 13 13.37 8.82 -8.82
C GLN A 13 14.00 8.05 -9.98
N ASP A 14 13.37 6.98 -10.46
CA ASP A 14 13.93 6.17 -11.54
C ASP A 14 12.81 5.74 -12.50
N GLU A 15 12.73 6.40 -13.63
CA GLU A 15 11.68 6.14 -14.63
C GLU A 15 11.76 4.75 -15.28
N ASN A 16 12.84 4.00 -15.03
CA ASN A 16 12.98 2.65 -15.54
C ASN A 16 12.55 1.58 -14.52
N VAL A 17 12.08 2.00 -13.37
CA VAL A 17 11.65 1.08 -12.31
C VAL A 17 10.20 1.36 -11.98
N PHE A 18 9.42 0.29 -11.86
CA PHE A 18 8.09 0.41 -11.28
C PHE A 18 7.84 -0.70 -10.27
N TYR A 19 6.85 -0.47 -9.43
CA TYR A 19 6.43 -1.42 -8.41
C TYR A 19 5.00 -1.85 -8.67
N PHE A 20 4.69 -3.11 -8.38
CA PHE A 20 3.32 -3.60 -8.49
C PHE A 20 2.99 -4.52 -7.33
N SER A 21 1.76 -4.38 -6.83
CA SER A 21 1.28 -5.24 -5.76
C SER A 21 0.84 -6.58 -6.34
N ASN A 22 1.23 -7.66 -5.69
CA ASN A 22 0.70 -8.98 -5.99
C ASN A 22 -0.20 -9.41 -4.83
N ASN A 23 -1.47 -9.38 -5.08
CA ASN A 23 -2.51 -9.64 -4.09
C ASN A 23 -2.42 -11.06 -3.53
N ASP A 24 -2.18 -12.05 -4.38
CA ASP A 24 -2.13 -13.45 -3.96
C ASP A 24 -0.82 -13.85 -3.28
N LYS A 25 0.26 -13.12 -3.56
CA LYS A 25 1.56 -13.37 -2.95
C LYS A 25 1.84 -12.47 -1.75
N HIS A 26 0.92 -11.56 -1.42
CA HIS A 26 1.00 -10.69 -0.24
C HIS A 26 2.27 -9.85 -0.19
N CYS A 27 2.71 -9.35 -1.34
CA CYS A 27 3.94 -8.56 -1.43
C CYS A 27 3.90 -7.58 -2.59
N ILE A 28 4.91 -6.73 -2.64
CA ILE A 28 5.12 -5.76 -3.69
C ILE A 28 6.35 -6.19 -4.47
N TYR A 29 6.23 -6.29 -5.79
CA TYR A 29 7.34 -6.60 -6.68
C TYR A 29 7.94 -5.32 -7.25
N LYS A 30 9.22 -5.38 -7.56
CA LYS A 30 9.95 -4.35 -8.26
C LYS A 30 10.32 -4.87 -9.64
N TYR A 31 10.05 -4.07 -10.68
CA TYR A 31 10.39 -4.40 -12.06
C TYR A 31 11.36 -3.37 -12.60
N ASP A 32 12.46 -3.83 -13.20
CA ASP A 32 13.44 -2.98 -13.87
C ASP A 32 13.30 -3.12 -15.38
N LEU A 33 12.92 -2.04 -16.04
CA LEU A 33 12.74 -2.02 -17.50
C LEU A 33 14.03 -2.23 -18.27
N ARG A 34 15.18 -1.92 -17.67
CA ARG A 34 16.48 -2.10 -18.32
C ARG A 34 16.84 -3.57 -18.46
N THR A 35 16.66 -4.31 -17.41
CA THR A 35 17.01 -5.74 -17.36
C THR A 35 15.85 -6.65 -17.67
N LYS A 36 14.62 -6.11 -17.57
CA LYS A 36 13.35 -6.88 -17.69
C LYS A 36 13.23 -7.95 -16.61
N GLU A 37 13.90 -7.73 -15.50
CA GLU A 37 13.84 -8.60 -14.34
C GLU A 37 12.93 -8.02 -13.27
N TRP A 38 12.30 -8.89 -12.49
CA TRP A 38 11.44 -8.52 -11.39
C TRP A 38 11.63 -9.48 -10.23
N ALA A 39 11.43 -8.97 -9.02
CA ALA A 39 11.59 -9.74 -7.79
C ALA A 39 10.77 -9.12 -6.68
N CYS A 40 10.52 -9.90 -5.63
CA CYS A 40 9.88 -9.38 -4.44
C CYS A 40 10.76 -8.28 -3.84
N TRP A 41 10.15 -7.13 -3.56
CA TRP A 41 10.84 -5.96 -3.04
C TRP A 41 10.39 -5.62 -1.63
N ALA A 42 9.09 -5.64 -1.36
CA ALA A 42 8.54 -5.33 -0.04
C ALA A 42 7.53 -6.39 0.36
N GLY A 43 7.58 -6.81 1.61
CA GLY A 43 6.77 -7.89 2.13
C GLY A 43 7.47 -9.23 2.04
N GLN A 44 6.80 -10.27 2.51
CA GLN A 44 7.32 -11.64 2.48
C GLN A 44 6.49 -12.45 1.49
N GLU A 45 7.09 -12.80 0.39
CA GLU A 45 6.40 -13.45 -0.73
C GLU A 45 5.72 -14.74 -0.28
N GLY A 46 4.41 -14.83 -0.55
CA GLY A 46 3.61 -15.99 -0.19
C GLY A 46 3.17 -16.06 1.27
N LYS A 47 3.52 -15.06 2.09
CA LYS A 47 3.18 -15.06 3.51
C LYS A 47 2.31 -13.85 3.86
N SER A 48 1.04 -14.09 4.14
CA SER A 48 0.15 -13.04 4.60
C SER A 48 0.41 -12.74 6.08
N GLY A 49 0.18 -11.50 6.47
CA GLY A 49 0.31 -11.08 7.85
C GLY A 49 0.30 -9.58 7.98
N TYR A 50 0.56 -9.10 9.17
CA TYR A 50 0.69 -7.68 9.45
C TYR A 50 1.95 -7.45 10.26
N LEU A 51 2.90 -6.71 9.70
CA LEU A 51 4.13 -6.34 10.38
C LEU A 51 4.71 -5.08 9.73
N ASP A 52 4.94 -4.06 10.54
CA ASP A 52 5.74 -2.90 10.14
C ASP A 52 7.22 -3.24 10.27
N GLY A 53 8.07 -2.54 9.54
CA GLY A 53 9.51 -2.74 9.61
C GLY A 53 10.20 -2.52 8.28
N PRO A 54 11.47 -2.92 8.16
CA PRO A 54 12.20 -2.86 6.89
C PRO A 54 11.44 -3.61 5.80
N ILE A 55 11.57 -3.15 4.55
CA ILE A 55 10.78 -3.68 3.43
C ILE A 55 10.83 -5.20 3.29
N GLY A 56 11.97 -5.81 3.55
CA GLY A 56 12.12 -7.27 3.41
C GLY A 56 11.55 -8.06 4.58
N GLN A 57 11.23 -7.40 5.69
CA GLN A 57 10.68 -8.03 6.89
C GLN A 57 9.21 -7.73 7.10
N ALA A 58 8.72 -6.63 6.54
CA ALA A 58 7.33 -6.23 6.65
C ALA A 58 6.40 -7.30 6.08
N MET A 59 5.17 -7.30 6.56
CA MET A 59 4.14 -8.23 6.05
C MET A 59 2.88 -7.47 5.69
N PHE A 60 2.28 -7.89 4.59
CA PHE A 60 1.01 -7.40 4.08
C PHE A 60 0.01 -8.54 3.97
N ASN A 61 -1.25 -8.22 3.81
CA ASN A 61 -2.28 -9.20 3.52
C ASN A 61 -3.15 -8.72 2.36
N LYS A 62 -2.89 -9.28 1.19
CA LYS A 62 -3.54 -8.90 -0.07
C LYS A 62 -3.44 -7.40 -0.36
N PRO A 63 -2.21 -6.88 -0.53
CA PRO A 63 -2.04 -5.47 -0.84
C PRO A 63 -2.75 -5.10 -2.14
N GLY A 64 -3.39 -3.95 -2.14
CA GLY A 64 -4.20 -3.45 -3.24
C GLY A 64 -3.49 -2.39 -4.06
N GLN A 65 -4.16 -1.26 -4.28
CA GLN A 65 -3.63 -0.20 -5.11
C GLN A 65 -2.62 0.67 -4.37
N MET A 66 -1.84 1.41 -5.14
CA MET A 66 -0.77 2.25 -4.63
C MET A 66 -0.79 3.62 -5.28
N CYS A 67 -0.26 4.60 -4.58
CA CYS A 67 0.01 5.93 -5.12
C CYS A 67 1.32 6.45 -4.54
N VAL A 68 1.79 7.58 -5.05
CA VAL A 68 3.04 8.21 -4.60
C VAL A 68 2.70 9.60 -4.08
N ASP A 69 3.18 9.92 -2.88
CA ASP A 69 2.96 11.24 -2.29
C ASP A 69 3.99 12.26 -2.79
N SER A 70 3.84 13.53 -2.38
CA SER A 70 4.71 14.62 -2.84
C SER A 70 6.16 14.47 -2.39
N GLU A 71 6.41 13.69 -1.36
CA GLU A 71 7.76 13.40 -0.87
C GLU A 71 8.39 12.17 -1.54
N GLY A 72 7.68 11.55 -2.47
CA GLY A 72 8.18 10.38 -3.17
C GLY A 72 8.03 9.07 -2.40
N ASN A 73 7.16 9.02 -1.42
CA ASN A 73 6.86 7.80 -0.68
C ASN A 73 5.69 7.06 -1.30
N ILE A 74 5.66 5.75 -1.14
CA ILE A 74 4.58 4.92 -1.66
C ILE A 74 3.54 4.69 -0.58
N ILE A 75 2.28 4.97 -0.92
CA ILE A 75 1.13 4.71 -0.06
C ILE A 75 0.31 3.60 -0.70
N LEU A 76 -0.13 2.64 0.09
CA LEU A 76 -0.91 1.52 -0.45
C LEU A 76 -2.03 1.10 0.48
N THR A 77 -3.05 0.52 -0.12
CA THR A 77 -4.12 -0.13 0.64
C THR A 77 -3.68 -1.56 0.99
N ASP A 78 -3.70 -1.87 2.25
CA ASP A 78 -3.42 -3.23 2.74
C ASP A 78 -4.76 -3.89 3.03
N THR A 79 -5.37 -4.40 1.98
CA THR A 79 -6.81 -4.68 1.90
C THR A 79 -7.32 -5.59 3.02
N GLU A 80 -6.73 -6.75 3.21
CA GLU A 80 -7.19 -7.70 4.21
C GLU A 80 -6.70 -7.37 5.63
N ASN A 81 -5.81 -6.41 5.77
CA ASN A 81 -5.44 -5.85 7.07
C ASN A 81 -6.28 -4.60 7.41
N HIS A 82 -7.17 -4.18 6.51
CA HIS A 82 -8.11 -3.07 6.74
C HIS A 82 -7.43 -1.77 7.14
N CYS A 83 -6.29 -1.48 6.51
CA CYS A 83 -5.52 -0.27 6.81
C CYS A 83 -4.77 0.26 5.59
N ILE A 84 -4.17 1.41 5.77
CA ILE A 84 -3.36 2.09 4.76
C ILE A 84 -1.92 2.05 5.23
N ARG A 85 -1.01 1.56 4.38
CA ARG A 85 0.41 1.43 4.70
C ARG A 85 1.23 2.45 3.92
N LYS A 86 2.37 2.81 4.47
CA LYS A 86 3.31 3.72 3.83
C LYS A 86 4.69 3.09 3.78
N ILE A 87 5.32 3.17 2.61
CA ILE A 87 6.72 2.78 2.43
C ILE A 87 7.53 4.06 2.29
N THR A 88 8.35 4.36 3.28
CA THR A 88 9.23 5.52 3.27
C THR A 88 10.48 5.16 2.46
N MET A 89 10.61 5.78 1.29
CA MET A 89 11.62 5.36 0.32
C MET A 89 13.04 5.65 0.77
N SER A 90 13.25 6.73 1.52
CA SER A 90 14.59 7.10 2.00
C SER A 90 15.15 6.11 3.03
N THR A 91 14.29 5.44 3.78
CA THR A 91 14.69 4.51 4.84
C THR A 91 14.41 3.05 4.51
N GLY A 92 13.55 2.78 3.52
CA GLY A 92 13.10 1.43 3.23
C GLY A 92 12.26 0.84 4.36
N TYR A 93 11.46 1.66 5.03
CA TYR A 93 10.66 1.24 6.17
C TYR A 93 9.17 1.28 5.87
N VAL A 94 8.46 0.23 6.22
CA VAL A 94 7.01 0.13 6.08
C VAL A 94 6.36 0.47 7.40
N SER A 95 5.43 1.41 7.37
CA SER A 95 4.65 1.83 8.54
C SER A 95 3.16 1.81 8.22
N THR A 96 2.34 1.94 9.25
CA THR A 96 0.89 2.05 9.11
C THR A 96 0.50 3.53 9.17
N LEU A 97 -0.12 4.00 8.10
CA LEU A 97 -0.51 5.40 7.98
C LEU A 97 -1.87 5.67 8.59
N ALA A 98 -2.83 4.79 8.40
CA ALA A 98 -4.20 4.97 8.89
C ALA A 98 -4.91 3.64 9.01
N GLY A 99 -5.89 3.58 9.90
CA GLY A 99 -6.71 2.41 10.14
C GLY A 99 -6.26 1.62 11.36
N LYS A 100 -7.11 0.70 11.78
CA LYS A 100 -6.76 -0.24 12.86
C LYS A 100 -6.43 -1.59 12.22
N PRO A 101 -5.15 -1.96 12.18
CA PRO A 101 -4.74 -3.18 11.49
C PRO A 101 -5.52 -4.40 11.98
N GLN A 102 -5.99 -5.20 11.02
CA GLN A 102 -6.72 -6.44 11.27
C GLN A 102 -8.09 -6.25 11.94
N ASN A 103 -8.55 -5.01 12.10
CA ASN A 103 -9.84 -4.70 12.71
C ASN A 103 -10.67 -3.89 11.72
N SER A 104 -11.58 -4.55 11.02
CA SER A 104 -12.45 -3.89 10.06
C SER A 104 -13.55 -3.08 10.77
N GLY A 105 -14.00 -2.04 10.12
CA GLY A 105 -15.07 -1.21 10.64
C GLY A 105 -15.31 0.01 9.76
N TYR A 106 -16.22 0.86 10.18
CA TYR A 106 -16.50 2.11 9.51
C TYR A 106 -16.51 3.23 10.53
N VAL A 107 -15.34 3.78 10.79
CA VAL A 107 -15.14 4.86 11.77
C VAL A 107 -14.33 5.95 11.12
N ASN A 108 -14.84 7.17 11.20
CA ASN A 108 -14.10 8.38 10.83
C ASN A 108 -13.45 8.95 12.10
N GLY A 109 -12.47 9.81 11.90
CA GLY A 109 -11.75 10.43 13.01
C GLY A 109 -10.28 10.61 12.65
N SER A 110 -9.40 10.52 13.64
CA SER A 110 -7.98 10.58 13.38
C SER A 110 -7.52 9.39 12.53
N ALA A 111 -6.39 9.53 11.84
CA ALA A 111 -5.84 8.44 11.04
C ALA A 111 -5.67 7.15 11.87
N GLU A 112 -5.24 7.32 13.11
CA GLU A 112 -5.00 6.22 14.03
C GLU A 112 -6.28 5.53 14.48
N ASP A 113 -7.37 6.30 14.66
CA ASP A 113 -8.65 5.78 15.16
C ASP A 113 -9.60 5.34 14.05
N ALA A 114 -9.36 5.77 12.83
CA ALA A 114 -10.21 5.41 11.71
C ALA A 114 -10.24 3.89 11.49
N GLN A 115 -11.36 3.41 10.98
CA GLN A 115 -11.48 2.01 10.60
C GLN A 115 -12.01 1.93 9.17
N PHE A 116 -11.42 1.02 8.42
CA PHE A 116 -11.79 0.71 7.04
C PHE A 116 -12.23 -0.75 6.96
N LYS A 117 -12.84 -1.11 5.86
CA LYS A 117 -13.19 -2.50 5.60
C LYS A 117 -12.84 -2.86 4.16
N LYS A 118 -11.75 -3.59 4.01
CA LYS A 118 -11.18 -3.98 2.71
C LYS A 118 -10.99 -2.78 1.78
N PRO A 119 -10.20 -1.78 2.20
CA PRO A 119 -9.87 -0.68 1.30
C PRO A 119 -9.08 -1.20 0.11
N LEU A 120 -9.40 -0.74 -1.10
CA LEU A 120 -8.77 -1.25 -2.32
C LEU A 120 -8.22 -0.14 -3.19
N GLY A 121 -9.06 0.78 -3.67
CA GLY A 121 -8.62 1.89 -4.51
C GLY A 121 -8.03 3.02 -3.69
N ILE A 122 -7.02 3.68 -4.24
CA ILE A 122 -6.45 4.87 -3.62
C ILE A 122 -5.90 5.80 -4.69
N CYS A 123 -6.14 7.09 -4.52
CA CYS A 123 -5.47 8.13 -5.29
C CYS A 123 -5.15 9.30 -4.35
N ILE A 124 -4.29 10.18 -4.82
CA ILE A 124 -3.80 11.28 -4.01
C ILE A 124 -3.79 12.55 -4.85
N ASP A 125 -4.13 13.69 -4.24
CA ASP A 125 -4.10 14.97 -4.94
C ASP A 125 -2.79 15.72 -4.68
N ASN A 126 -2.67 16.93 -5.23
CA ASN A 126 -1.44 17.73 -5.14
C ASN A 126 -1.17 18.26 -3.73
N ASP A 127 -2.14 18.19 -2.84
CA ASP A 127 -1.99 18.60 -1.44
C ASP A 127 -1.77 17.37 -0.52
N ASP A 128 -1.45 16.21 -1.12
CA ASP A 128 -1.29 14.95 -0.41
C ASP A 128 -2.54 14.49 0.35
N VAL A 129 -3.71 14.91 -0.12
CA VAL A 129 -4.97 14.38 0.39
C VAL A 129 -5.30 13.11 -0.39
N MET A 130 -5.53 12.05 0.34
CA MET A 130 -5.81 10.73 -0.25
C MET A 130 -7.31 10.46 -0.25
N TYR A 131 -7.76 9.79 -1.30
CA TYR A 131 -9.13 9.32 -1.44
C TYR A 131 -9.10 7.82 -1.61
N ILE A 132 -9.79 7.13 -0.71
CA ILE A 132 -9.70 5.68 -0.57
C ILE A 132 -11.05 5.06 -0.87
N GLY A 133 -11.07 4.14 -1.82
CA GLY A 133 -12.22 3.29 -2.07
C GLY A 133 -12.32 2.22 -0.99
N ASP A 134 -13.14 2.47 0.00
CA ASP A 134 -13.33 1.57 1.13
C ASP A 134 -14.39 0.53 0.74
N SER A 135 -13.95 -0.51 0.04
CA SER A 135 -14.81 -1.28 -0.84
C SER A 135 -15.99 -1.96 -0.13
N GLU A 136 -15.78 -2.56 1.02
CA GLU A 136 -16.87 -3.26 1.72
C GLU A 136 -17.74 -2.32 2.56
N ASN A 137 -17.28 -1.13 2.82
CA ASN A 137 -18.11 -0.07 3.39
C ASN A 137 -18.87 0.72 2.31
N ARG A 138 -18.60 0.45 1.04
CA ARG A 138 -19.23 1.14 -0.11
C ARG A 138 -19.12 2.65 0.02
N ALA A 139 -17.96 3.12 0.40
CA ALA A 139 -17.70 4.53 0.68
C ALA A 139 -16.38 4.98 0.09
N ILE A 140 -16.32 6.26 -0.26
CA ILE A 140 -15.06 6.94 -0.58
C ILE A 140 -14.65 7.67 0.69
N ARG A 141 -13.46 7.34 1.19
CA ARG A 141 -12.94 7.93 2.42
C ARG A 141 -11.84 8.93 2.07
N ARG A 142 -11.81 10.04 2.79
CA ARG A 142 -10.83 11.09 2.61
C ARG A 142 -9.84 11.06 3.77
N LEU A 143 -8.56 11.04 3.45
CA LEU A 143 -7.49 11.02 4.44
C LEU A 143 -6.53 12.17 4.19
N ALA A 144 -6.47 13.09 5.13
CA ALA A 144 -5.49 14.16 5.13
C ALA A 144 -4.56 13.97 6.32
N VAL A 145 -3.26 13.86 6.05
CA VAL A 145 -2.24 13.66 7.08
C VAL A 145 -1.45 14.94 7.19
N GLU A 146 -1.39 15.46 8.38
CA GLU A 146 -0.65 16.70 8.69
C GLU A 146 0.77 16.41 9.14
#